data_748dbfd6975ea1300602399a5e44e12a
#
_entry.id   748dbfd6975ea1300602399a5e44e12a
#
_cell.length_a   1.000
_cell.length_b   1.000
_cell.length_c   1.000
_cell.angle_alpha   90.00
_cell.angle_beta   90.00
_cell.angle_gamma   90.00
#
_symmetry.space_group_name_H-M   'P 1'
#
loop_
_entity.id
_entity.type
_entity.pdbx_description
1 polymer ?
#
loop_
_entity_poly.entity_id
_entity_poly.type
_entity_poly.pdbx_seq_one_letter_code
_entity_poly.pdbx_strand_id
1 'polypeptide(L)'
;MKLIFERSRPGRGNDLLPSLDVPAAPLPEKYRRKTVPRLPELGESDLSRHYQALARRAFGVCDGFYPLGSCTMKYNPKLGEEAAALPGFTGLHPLQPAHTVQGAQAVLARAEHLLCEITGMDAVTLQPAAGAHGEFLGLLLIKAYHHSRGDTGRTVILVPDSAHGTNPASAAMAGFTVKNIPSTPEGLVDLEALRAACGPDTAGLMLTNPNTVGLFEKDILALTALVHAAGGLVYYDGANLNAIMGVARPGDMGFDVCHLNLHKTFAMPHGGG
;
A
#
# COMPACT_ATOMS: atom_id res chain seq x y z
N MET A 1 -14.97 -19.38 26.28
CA MET A 1 -13.62 -19.98 26.13
C MET A 1 -12.71 -19.32 27.15
N LYS A 2 -11.90 -20.08 27.92
CA LYS A 2 -10.94 -19.48 28.84
C LYS A 2 -9.78 -18.83 28.09
N LEU A 3 -9.39 -17.65 28.54
CA LEU A 3 -8.19 -16.97 28.02
C LEU A 3 -6.91 -17.70 28.44
N ILE A 4 -5.80 -17.43 27.76
CA ILE A 4 -4.51 -18.06 28.11
C ILE A 4 -4.10 -17.75 29.55
N PHE A 5 -4.38 -16.53 30.04
CA PHE A 5 -4.11 -16.12 31.43
C PHE A 5 -4.90 -16.93 32.46
N GLU A 6 -6.13 -17.37 32.14
CA GLU A 6 -6.98 -18.19 32.99
C GLU A 6 -6.58 -19.66 32.95
N ARG A 7 -5.75 -20.06 32.00
CA ARG A 7 -5.20 -21.41 31.83
C ARG A 7 -3.80 -21.54 32.42
N SER A 8 -3.14 -20.44 32.70
CA SER A 8 -1.78 -20.39 33.25
C SER A 8 -1.69 -21.16 34.55
N ARG A 9 -0.63 -21.94 34.67
CA ARG A 9 -0.28 -22.66 35.91
C ARG A 9 1.21 -22.53 36.15
N PRO A 10 1.66 -22.07 37.34
CA PRO A 10 3.07 -21.96 37.67
C PRO A 10 3.82 -23.28 37.42
N GLY A 11 5.01 -23.13 36.82
CA GLY A 11 5.87 -24.28 36.50
C GLY A 11 5.55 -24.98 35.16
N ARG A 12 4.57 -24.50 34.39
CA ARG A 12 4.25 -25.02 33.03
C ARG A 12 4.83 -24.19 31.88
N GLY A 13 5.75 -23.29 32.15
CA GLY A 13 6.45 -22.55 31.12
C GLY A 13 7.32 -23.48 30.26
N ASN A 14 7.50 -23.10 28.99
CA ASN A 14 8.48 -23.69 28.08
C ASN A 14 9.66 -22.73 27.95
N ASP A 15 10.85 -23.24 28.20
CA ASP A 15 12.09 -22.48 27.90
C ASP A 15 12.52 -22.83 26.48
N LEU A 16 11.89 -22.15 25.50
CA LEU A 16 12.18 -22.32 24.08
C LEU A 16 13.12 -21.23 23.53
N LEU A 17 13.49 -20.28 24.38
CA LEU A 17 14.42 -19.22 23.95
C LEU A 17 15.85 -19.76 23.96
N PRO A 18 16.65 -19.49 22.92
CA PRO A 18 18.06 -19.83 22.93
C PRO A 18 18.78 -19.07 24.03
N SER A 19 19.83 -19.68 24.57
CA SER A 19 20.73 -18.99 25.49
C SER A 19 21.33 -17.75 24.82
N LEU A 20 21.57 -16.70 25.63
CA LEU A 20 22.27 -15.52 25.11
C LEU A 20 23.70 -15.90 24.69
N ASP A 21 24.08 -15.57 23.49
CA ASP A 21 25.44 -15.72 22.91
C ASP A 21 26.29 -14.45 23.09
N VAL A 22 25.73 -13.43 23.74
CA VAL A 22 26.40 -12.16 24.07
C VAL A 22 26.32 -11.88 25.57
N PRO A 23 27.30 -11.14 26.14
CA PRO A 23 27.26 -10.76 27.55
C PRO A 23 25.98 -9.95 27.87
N ALA A 24 25.28 -10.32 28.93
CA ALA A 24 24.11 -9.57 29.40
C ALA A 24 24.56 -8.19 29.92
N ALA A 25 24.04 -7.13 29.33
CA ALA A 25 24.22 -5.77 29.83
C ALA A 25 23.05 -5.40 30.78
N PRO A 26 23.30 -5.16 32.08
CA PRO A 26 22.24 -4.79 33.00
C PRO A 26 21.70 -3.40 32.65
N LEU A 27 20.38 -3.28 32.56
CA LEU A 27 19.74 -1.97 32.40
C LEU A 27 19.98 -1.10 33.65
N PRO A 28 20.23 0.20 33.51
CA PRO A 28 20.27 1.13 34.66
C PRO A 28 19.00 1.01 35.50
N GLU A 29 19.15 1.08 36.81
CA GLU A 29 18.06 0.81 37.76
C GLU A 29 16.81 1.67 37.50
N LYS A 30 17.00 2.93 37.11
CA LYS A 30 15.90 3.85 36.76
C LYS A 30 15.00 3.37 35.63
N TYR A 31 15.49 2.47 34.75
CA TYR A 31 14.73 1.88 33.65
C TYR A 31 14.29 0.44 33.92
N ARG A 32 14.70 -0.15 35.05
CA ARG A 32 14.31 -1.52 35.40
C ARG A 32 12.89 -1.57 35.90
N ARG A 33 12.19 -2.61 35.47
CA ARG A 33 10.86 -2.91 35.99
C ARG A 33 10.96 -3.26 37.48
N LYS A 34 10.05 -2.72 38.30
CA LYS A 34 9.96 -3.05 39.73
C LYS A 34 9.27 -4.39 39.97
N THR A 35 8.45 -4.87 39.02
CA THR A 35 7.71 -6.13 39.13
C THR A 35 7.92 -6.98 37.88
N VAL A 36 8.00 -8.28 38.04
CA VAL A 36 8.08 -9.23 36.93
C VAL A 36 6.75 -9.23 36.15
N PRO A 37 6.77 -9.20 34.79
CA PRO A 37 5.55 -9.32 34.01
C PRO A 37 4.84 -10.64 34.32
N ARG A 38 3.52 -10.58 34.48
CA ARG A 38 2.70 -11.80 34.65
C ARG A 38 2.45 -12.46 33.30
N LEU A 39 3.47 -13.10 32.75
CA LEU A 39 3.32 -13.88 31.53
C LEU A 39 2.61 -15.22 31.86
N PRO A 40 1.73 -15.72 30.98
CA PRO A 40 1.09 -17.00 31.20
C PRO A 40 2.09 -18.14 31.00
N GLU A 41 2.07 -19.08 31.96
CA GLU A 41 2.86 -20.30 31.90
C GLU A 41 1.97 -21.43 31.42
N LEU A 42 2.24 -21.93 30.21
CA LEU A 42 1.45 -22.93 29.49
C LEU A 42 2.38 -23.91 28.77
N GLY A 43 1.99 -25.16 28.71
CA GLY A 43 2.63 -26.12 27.81
C GLY A 43 2.31 -25.80 26.33
N GLU A 44 3.21 -26.18 25.43
CA GLU A 44 3.06 -25.98 23.98
C GLU A 44 1.71 -26.49 23.46
N SER A 45 1.28 -27.67 23.89
CA SER A 45 0.01 -28.26 23.46
C SER A 45 -1.21 -27.43 23.86
N ASP A 46 -1.20 -26.85 25.08
CA ASP A 46 -2.27 -25.98 25.56
C ASP A 46 -2.31 -24.67 24.80
N LEU A 47 -1.14 -24.10 24.48
CA LEU A 47 -0.99 -22.88 23.69
C LEU A 47 -1.49 -23.10 22.26
N SER A 48 -1.04 -24.16 21.60
CA SER A 48 -1.45 -24.53 20.23
C SER A 48 -2.97 -24.74 20.16
N ARG A 49 -3.55 -25.52 21.09
CA ARG A 49 -5.00 -25.74 21.12
C ARG A 49 -5.79 -24.46 21.38
N HIS A 50 -5.27 -23.55 22.18
CA HIS A 50 -5.90 -22.25 22.42
C HIS A 50 -5.99 -21.41 21.15
N TYR A 51 -4.89 -21.23 20.44
CA TYR A 51 -4.87 -20.45 19.22
C TYR A 51 -5.62 -21.12 18.06
N GLN A 52 -5.58 -22.46 17.96
CA GLN A 52 -6.43 -23.20 17.03
C GLN A 52 -7.92 -22.98 17.29
N ALA A 53 -8.32 -22.97 18.57
CA ALA A 53 -9.70 -22.70 18.95
C ALA A 53 -10.12 -21.26 18.65
N LEU A 54 -9.20 -20.29 18.72
CA LEU A 54 -9.44 -18.91 18.30
C LEU A 54 -9.55 -18.80 16.79
N ALA A 55 -8.61 -19.41 16.04
CA ALA A 55 -8.59 -19.39 14.58
C ALA A 55 -9.91 -19.93 13.98
N ARG A 56 -10.46 -21.02 14.55
CA ARG A 56 -11.75 -21.59 14.12
C ARG A 56 -12.95 -20.66 14.32
N ARG A 57 -12.81 -19.57 15.08
CA ARG A 57 -13.86 -18.56 15.31
C ARG A 57 -13.72 -17.36 14.40
N ALA A 58 -12.60 -17.25 13.70
CA ALA A 58 -12.35 -16.22 12.71
C ALA A 58 -12.75 -16.76 11.32
N PHE A 59 -13.41 -15.92 10.54
CA PHE A 59 -13.71 -16.21 9.14
C PHE A 59 -12.60 -15.63 8.28
N GLY A 60 -12.02 -16.43 7.40
CA GLY A 60 -10.92 -16.04 6.53
C GLY A 60 -11.22 -16.30 5.05
N VAL A 61 -10.30 -15.87 4.19
CA VAL A 61 -10.43 -16.05 2.73
C VAL A 61 -10.48 -17.53 2.29
N CYS A 62 -9.97 -18.44 3.12
CA CYS A 62 -10.06 -19.88 2.88
C CYS A 62 -11.41 -20.50 3.26
N ASP A 63 -12.21 -19.82 4.07
CA ASP A 63 -13.52 -20.29 4.51
C ASP A 63 -14.63 -19.88 3.53
N GLY A 64 -14.37 -18.89 2.67
CA GLY A 64 -15.33 -18.41 1.68
C GLY A 64 -15.02 -16.99 1.19
N PHE A 65 -16.01 -16.35 0.60
CA PHE A 65 -15.91 -14.96 0.18
C PHE A 65 -15.69 -14.05 1.40
N TYR A 66 -14.58 -13.32 1.38
CA TYR A 66 -14.13 -12.51 2.51
C TYR A 66 -14.11 -11.02 2.16
N PRO A 67 -15.20 -10.29 2.39
CA PRO A 67 -15.26 -8.85 2.15
C PRO A 67 -14.51 -8.09 3.24
N LEU A 68 -13.65 -7.14 2.85
CA LEU A 68 -13.04 -6.17 3.76
C LEU A 68 -13.50 -4.76 3.42
N GLY A 69 -13.47 -3.85 4.42
CA GLY A 69 -13.95 -2.48 4.27
C GLY A 69 -13.26 -1.68 3.18
N SER A 70 -11.93 -1.69 3.13
CA SER A 70 -11.14 -0.91 2.17
C SER A 70 -10.81 -1.67 0.88
N CYS A 71 -10.88 -2.99 0.87
CA CYS A 71 -10.64 -3.83 -0.30
C CYS A 71 -11.16 -5.25 -0.06
N THR A 72 -11.52 -5.94 -1.14
CA THR A 72 -11.80 -7.37 -1.10
C THR A 72 -10.47 -8.13 -1.21
N MET A 73 -10.09 -8.85 -0.16
CA MET A 73 -8.89 -9.69 -0.18
C MET A 73 -9.12 -10.91 -1.08
N LYS A 74 -8.14 -11.19 -1.94
CA LYS A 74 -8.17 -12.33 -2.85
C LYS A 74 -7.60 -13.56 -2.16
N TYR A 75 -8.09 -14.73 -2.57
CA TYR A 75 -7.43 -15.98 -2.23
C TYR A 75 -6.00 -15.97 -2.79
N ASN A 76 -4.99 -16.17 -1.93
CA ASN A 76 -3.62 -16.31 -2.36
C ASN A 76 -3.34 -17.77 -2.72
N PRO A 77 -3.00 -18.09 -3.99
CA PRO A 77 -2.72 -19.47 -4.39
C PRO A 77 -1.55 -20.05 -3.59
N LYS A 78 -1.73 -21.23 -3.01
CA LYS A 78 -0.68 -21.90 -2.20
C LYS A 78 0.60 -22.12 -2.99
N LEU A 79 0.49 -22.40 -4.29
CA LEU A 79 1.64 -22.51 -5.19
C LEU A 79 2.52 -21.24 -5.19
N GLY A 80 1.88 -20.05 -5.12
CA GLY A 80 2.62 -18.78 -5.04
C GLY A 80 3.41 -18.65 -3.75
N GLU A 81 2.82 -19.08 -2.62
CA GLU A 81 3.49 -19.10 -1.32
C GLU A 81 4.65 -20.10 -1.30
N GLU A 82 4.43 -21.30 -1.83
CA GLU A 82 5.47 -22.34 -1.94
C GLU A 82 6.63 -21.86 -2.84
N ALA A 83 6.34 -21.24 -3.98
CA ALA A 83 7.36 -20.69 -4.86
C ALA A 83 8.15 -19.54 -4.20
N ALA A 84 7.47 -18.64 -3.50
CA ALA A 84 8.13 -17.54 -2.77
C ALA A 84 9.01 -18.06 -1.61
N ALA A 85 8.67 -19.19 -1.00
CA ALA A 85 9.42 -19.81 0.08
C ALA A 85 10.68 -20.59 -0.39
N LEU A 86 10.91 -20.75 -1.69
CA LEU A 86 12.08 -21.46 -2.20
C LEU A 86 13.38 -20.80 -1.71
N PRO A 87 14.40 -21.58 -1.28
CA PRO A 87 15.66 -21.05 -0.77
C PRO A 87 16.39 -20.09 -1.74
N GLY A 88 16.19 -20.29 -3.05
CA GLY A 88 16.73 -19.40 -4.09
C GLY A 88 16.16 -17.98 -4.06
N PHE A 89 15.01 -17.75 -3.40
CA PHE A 89 14.43 -16.42 -3.17
C PHE A 89 14.64 -15.96 -1.73
N THR A 90 14.39 -16.82 -0.73
CA THR A 90 14.45 -16.43 0.68
C THR A 90 15.87 -16.29 1.23
N GLY A 91 16.86 -16.94 0.62
CA GLY A 91 18.25 -16.90 1.03
C GLY A 91 19.09 -15.77 0.39
N LEU A 92 18.44 -14.82 -0.30
CA LEU A 92 19.15 -13.72 -0.95
C LEU A 92 19.36 -12.53 0.00
N HIS A 93 20.51 -11.85 -0.16
CA HIS A 93 20.78 -10.59 0.52
C HIS A 93 20.56 -9.41 -0.45
N PRO A 94 19.93 -8.28 -0.02
CA PRO A 94 19.64 -7.14 -0.90
C PRO A 94 20.86 -6.51 -1.57
N LEU A 95 22.05 -6.59 -0.93
CA LEU A 95 23.31 -6.06 -1.46
C LEU A 95 24.18 -7.14 -2.12
N GLN A 96 23.61 -8.32 -2.41
CA GLN A 96 24.34 -9.39 -3.08
C GLN A 96 24.68 -8.98 -4.52
N PRO A 97 25.86 -9.34 -5.04
CA PRO A 97 26.27 -8.98 -6.40
C PRO A 97 25.25 -9.43 -7.45
N ALA A 98 24.91 -8.55 -8.39
CA ALA A 98 23.86 -8.77 -9.40
C ALA A 98 23.98 -10.09 -10.18
N HIS A 99 25.23 -10.53 -10.49
CA HIS A 99 25.45 -11.78 -11.22
C HIS A 99 25.06 -13.04 -10.45
N THR A 100 24.85 -12.95 -9.13
CA THR A 100 24.45 -14.08 -8.27
C THR A 100 22.95 -14.14 -8.04
N VAL A 101 22.18 -13.14 -8.49
CA VAL A 101 20.73 -12.99 -8.23
C VAL A 101 19.91 -12.82 -9.51
N GLN A 102 20.38 -13.33 -10.63
CA GLN A 102 19.79 -13.14 -11.96
C GLN A 102 18.32 -13.61 -12.02
N GLY A 103 17.97 -14.72 -11.34
CA GLY A 103 16.61 -15.22 -11.27
C GLY A 103 15.65 -14.23 -10.57
N ALA A 104 16.06 -13.67 -9.45
CA ALA A 104 15.26 -12.66 -8.73
C ALA A 104 15.10 -11.38 -9.58
N GLN A 105 16.16 -10.92 -10.23
CA GLN A 105 16.08 -9.76 -11.14
C GLN A 105 15.14 -10.03 -12.32
N ALA A 106 15.16 -11.23 -12.89
CA ALA A 106 14.24 -11.60 -13.97
C ALA A 106 12.76 -11.58 -13.52
N VAL A 107 12.49 -12.03 -12.28
CA VAL A 107 11.13 -11.94 -11.70
C VAL A 107 10.68 -10.50 -11.55
N LEU A 108 11.56 -9.62 -11.02
CA LEU A 108 11.26 -8.19 -10.86
C LEU A 108 10.99 -7.53 -12.23
N ALA A 109 11.89 -7.72 -13.20
CA ALA A 109 11.72 -7.18 -14.55
C ALA A 109 10.43 -7.67 -15.22
N ARG A 110 10.06 -8.95 -15.03
CA ARG A 110 8.81 -9.48 -15.55
C ARG A 110 7.59 -8.87 -14.86
N ALA A 111 7.65 -8.66 -13.54
CA ALA A 111 6.59 -8.00 -12.78
C ALA A 111 6.40 -6.55 -13.25
N GLU A 112 7.48 -5.79 -13.42
CA GLU A 112 7.44 -4.42 -13.97
C GLU A 112 6.78 -4.39 -15.35
N HIS A 113 7.20 -5.25 -16.26
CA HIS A 113 6.61 -5.35 -17.60
C HIS A 113 5.10 -5.66 -17.55
N LEU A 114 4.68 -6.63 -16.74
CA LEU A 114 3.26 -6.99 -16.62
C LEU A 114 2.43 -5.84 -16.03
N LEU A 115 2.97 -5.12 -15.06
CA LEU A 115 2.28 -3.97 -14.46
C LEU A 115 2.17 -2.80 -15.45
N CYS A 116 3.18 -2.55 -16.29
CA CYS A 116 3.09 -1.59 -17.39
C CYS A 116 1.96 -1.96 -18.35
N GLU A 117 1.87 -3.21 -18.78
CA GLU A 117 0.81 -3.69 -19.68
C GLU A 117 -0.59 -3.54 -19.07
N ILE A 118 -0.75 -3.88 -17.77
CA ILE A 118 -2.03 -3.80 -17.07
C ILE A 118 -2.49 -2.35 -16.90
N THR A 119 -1.56 -1.43 -16.67
CA THR A 119 -1.87 -0.02 -16.34
C THR A 119 -1.79 0.92 -17.55
N GLY A 120 -1.14 0.52 -18.64
CA GLY A 120 -0.83 1.40 -19.75
C GLY A 120 0.22 2.47 -19.43
N MET A 121 1.02 2.26 -18.37
CA MET A 121 2.13 3.14 -18.01
C MET A 121 3.42 2.67 -18.67
N ASP A 122 4.34 3.59 -18.92
CA ASP A 122 5.60 3.30 -19.65
C ASP A 122 6.66 2.64 -18.75
N ALA A 123 6.62 2.91 -17.44
CA ALA A 123 7.59 2.39 -16.48
C ALA A 123 6.96 2.17 -15.10
N VAL A 124 7.51 1.24 -14.35
CA VAL A 124 7.08 0.92 -12.99
C VAL A 124 8.30 0.79 -12.08
N THR A 125 8.17 1.15 -10.82
CA THR A 125 9.13 0.83 -9.77
C THR A 125 8.47 0.01 -8.68
N LEU A 126 9.18 -1.00 -8.19
CA LEU A 126 8.75 -1.88 -7.10
C LEU A 126 9.37 -1.49 -5.74
N GLN A 127 9.99 -0.30 -5.64
CA GLN A 127 10.67 0.16 -4.43
C GLN A 127 9.73 0.53 -3.26
N PRO A 128 8.54 1.13 -3.45
CA PRO A 128 7.67 1.47 -2.34
C PRO A 128 7.26 0.24 -1.53
N ALA A 129 7.41 0.32 -0.20
CA ALA A 129 7.10 -0.78 0.71
C ALA A 129 5.61 -0.86 1.10
N ALA A 130 4.82 0.18 0.82
CA ALA A 130 3.39 0.26 1.14
C ALA A 130 2.67 1.25 0.21
N GLY A 131 1.33 1.22 0.19
CA GLY A 131 0.52 2.15 -0.61
C GLY A 131 0.84 3.62 -0.34
N ALA A 132 0.91 4.01 0.94
CA ALA A 132 1.27 5.38 1.33
C ALA A 132 2.68 5.80 0.85
N HIS A 133 3.63 4.86 0.78
CA HIS A 133 4.95 5.14 0.18
C HIS A 133 4.85 5.31 -1.34
N GLY A 134 3.96 4.56 -2.00
CA GLY A 134 3.66 4.75 -3.43
C GLY A 134 3.04 6.11 -3.71
N GLU A 135 2.06 6.54 -2.88
CA GLU A 135 1.49 7.89 -2.97
C GLU A 135 2.57 8.97 -2.82
N PHE A 136 3.37 8.87 -1.77
CA PHE A 136 4.43 9.84 -1.50
C PHE A 136 5.46 9.89 -2.62
N LEU A 137 5.92 8.74 -3.11
CA LEU A 137 6.85 8.67 -4.23
C LEU A 137 6.28 9.29 -5.50
N GLY A 138 5.01 8.99 -5.83
CA GLY A 138 4.35 9.57 -6.99
C GLY A 138 4.29 11.11 -6.94
N LEU A 139 4.01 11.67 -5.77
CA LEU A 139 4.04 13.12 -5.56
C LEU A 139 5.46 13.70 -5.64
N LEU A 140 6.46 12.98 -5.14
CA LEU A 140 7.87 13.38 -5.32
C LEU A 140 8.30 13.34 -6.79
N LEU A 141 7.80 12.39 -7.59
CA LEU A 141 8.02 12.35 -9.03
C LEU A 141 7.41 13.56 -9.73
N ILE A 142 6.18 13.94 -9.39
CA ILE A 142 5.54 15.17 -9.89
C ILE A 142 6.39 16.40 -9.54
N LYS A 143 6.86 16.49 -8.30
CA LYS A 143 7.71 17.59 -7.84
C LYS A 143 9.03 17.63 -8.61
N ALA A 144 9.69 16.48 -8.74
CA ALA A 144 10.95 16.37 -9.47
C ALA A 144 10.79 16.72 -10.95
N TYR A 145 9.69 16.31 -11.58
CA TYR A 145 9.36 16.67 -12.95
C TYR A 145 9.30 18.19 -13.15
N HIS A 146 8.52 18.91 -12.32
CA HIS A 146 8.42 20.35 -12.42
C HIS A 146 9.76 21.04 -12.14
N HIS A 147 10.48 20.62 -11.09
CA HIS A 147 11.78 21.18 -10.77
C HIS A 147 12.82 20.96 -11.88
N SER A 148 12.84 19.79 -12.51
CA SER A 148 13.76 19.51 -13.64
C SER A 148 13.54 20.41 -14.85
N ARG A 149 12.35 20.98 -14.97
CA ARG A 149 11.98 21.95 -16.03
C ARG A 149 12.15 23.40 -15.59
N GLY A 150 12.66 23.64 -14.38
CA GLY A 150 12.80 24.98 -13.80
C GLY A 150 11.49 25.59 -13.30
N ASP A 151 10.38 24.84 -13.29
CA ASP A 151 9.05 25.29 -12.89
C ASP A 151 8.80 25.04 -11.41
N THR A 152 9.52 25.74 -10.55
CA THR A 152 9.45 25.57 -9.09
C THR A 152 8.23 26.25 -8.46
N GLY A 153 7.48 27.04 -9.23
CA GLY A 153 6.27 27.72 -8.79
C GLY A 153 5.03 26.82 -8.69
N ARG A 154 5.11 25.59 -9.22
CA ARG A 154 4.00 24.63 -9.15
C ARG A 154 3.96 23.92 -7.79
N THR A 155 3.15 24.43 -6.91
CA THR A 155 3.12 24.04 -5.51
C THR A 155 1.75 23.54 -5.04
N VAL A 156 0.75 23.52 -5.90
CA VAL A 156 -0.64 23.15 -5.57
C VAL A 156 -0.99 21.78 -6.16
N ILE A 157 -1.47 20.88 -5.31
CA ILE A 157 -2.15 19.64 -5.70
C ILE A 157 -3.65 19.81 -5.51
N LEU A 158 -4.40 19.57 -6.59
CA LEU A 158 -5.86 19.54 -6.58
C LEU A 158 -6.32 18.16 -6.12
N VAL A 159 -7.30 18.09 -5.23
CA VAL A 159 -7.80 16.83 -4.67
C VAL A 159 -9.33 16.91 -4.57
N PRO A 160 -10.09 15.97 -5.18
CA PRO A 160 -11.54 15.92 -4.99
C PRO A 160 -11.93 15.72 -3.52
N ASP A 161 -13.04 16.29 -3.11
CA ASP A 161 -13.57 16.18 -1.75
C ASP A 161 -13.95 14.73 -1.36
N SER A 162 -14.23 13.88 -2.37
CA SER A 162 -14.48 12.45 -2.23
C SER A 162 -13.20 11.59 -2.14
N ALA A 163 -12.01 12.19 -2.22
CA ALA A 163 -10.75 11.45 -2.19
C ALA A 163 -10.51 10.76 -0.85
N HIS A 164 -9.73 9.69 -0.86
CA HIS A 164 -9.26 9.04 0.36
C HIS A 164 -8.40 10.03 1.18
N GLY A 165 -8.56 10.01 2.51
CA GLY A 165 -7.87 10.96 3.40
C GLY A 165 -6.34 10.93 3.35
N THR A 166 -5.73 9.85 2.83
CA THR A 166 -4.28 9.77 2.63
C THR A 166 -3.79 10.66 1.48
N ASN A 167 -4.61 10.94 0.48
CA ASN A 167 -4.19 11.76 -0.67
C ASN A 167 -3.78 13.19 -0.26
N PRO A 168 -4.62 13.97 0.44
CA PRO A 168 -4.21 15.28 0.92
C PRO A 168 -3.07 15.22 1.93
N ALA A 169 -3.00 14.18 2.77
CA ALA A 169 -1.93 14.00 3.74
C ALA A 169 -0.58 13.75 3.05
N SER A 170 -0.54 12.88 2.04
CA SER A 170 0.66 12.59 1.25
C SER A 170 1.12 13.83 0.46
N ALA A 171 0.18 14.61 -0.09
CA ALA A 171 0.50 15.86 -0.80
C ALA A 171 1.14 16.88 0.15
N ALA A 172 0.58 17.08 1.34
CA ALA A 172 1.14 17.96 2.35
C ALA A 172 2.53 17.48 2.81
N MET A 173 2.73 16.17 3.00
CA MET A 173 4.02 15.59 3.37
C MET A 173 5.08 15.79 2.28
N ALA A 174 4.69 15.77 1.00
CA ALA A 174 5.57 16.09 -0.12
C ALA A 174 5.86 17.59 -0.26
N GLY A 175 5.25 18.44 0.59
CA GLY A 175 5.44 19.88 0.61
C GLY A 175 4.61 20.64 -0.41
N PHE A 176 3.47 20.07 -0.83
CA PHE A 176 2.47 20.76 -1.65
C PHE A 176 1.37 21.38 -0.80
N THR A 177 0.78 22.45 -1.31
CA THR A 177 -0.48 22.97 -0.80
C THR A 177 -1.62 22.20 -1.45
N VAL A 178 -2.61 21.79 -0.64
CA VAL A 178 -3.79 21.06 -1.13
C VAL A 178 -4.94 22.02 -1.38
N LYS A 179 -5.58 21.91 -2.54
CA LYS A 179 -6.81 22.63 -2.88
C LYS A 179 -7.90 21.63 -3.20
N ASN A 180 -8.97 21.65 -2.41
CA ASN A 180 -10.09 20.73 -2.59
C ASN A 180 -10.97 21.16 -3.78
N ILE A 181 -11.41 20.18 -4.55
CA ILE A 181 -12.36 20.34 -5.65
C ILE A 181 -13.70 19.71 -5.21
N PRO A 182 -14.79 20.45 -5.25
CA PRO A 182 -16.10 19.92 -4.85
C PRO A 182 -16.60 18.87 -5.84
N SER A 183 -17.49 17.99 -5.35
CA SER A 183 -18.25 17.07 -6.17
C SER A 183 -19.56 17.73 -6.65
N THR A 184 -20.05 17.27 -7.81
CA THR A 184 -21.41 17.58 -8.28
C THR A 184 -22.46 16.88 -7.39
N PRO A 185 -23.76 17.24 -7.50
CA PRO A 185 -24.82 16.51 -6.80
C PRO A 185 -24.87 15.01 -7.11
N GLU A 186 -24.36 14.60 -8.28
CA GLU A 186 -24.27 13.21 -8.71
C GLU A 186 -23.04 12.49 -8.11
N GLY A 187 -22.16 13.20 -7.38
CA GLY A 187 -20.97 12.65 -6.74
C GLY A 187 -19.74 12.50 -7.64
N LEU A 188 -19.73 13.16 -8.79
CA LEU A 188 -18.58 13.25 -9.71
C LEU A 188 -17.81 14.55 -9.46
N VAL A 189 -16.60 14.65 -9.99
CA VAL A 189 -15.80 15.89 -9.89
C VAL A 189 -16.48 17.03 -10.67
N ASP A 190 -16.63 18.17 -10.02
CA ASP A 190 -17.15 19.38 -10.69
C ASP A 190 -16.13 19.95 -11.65
N LEU A 191 -16.36 19.80 -12.96
CA LEU A 191 -15.50 20.26 -14.03
C LEU A 191 -15.29 21.78 -14.04
N GLU A 192 -16.31 22.56 -13.73
CA GLU A 192 -16.21 24.02 -13.72
C GLU A 192 -15.42 24.48 -12.50
N ALA A 193 -15.63 23.87 -11.33
CA ALA A 193 -14.82 24.12 -10.16
C ALA A 193 -13.36 23.72 -10.40
N LEU A 194 -13.09 22.57 -11.05
CA LEU A 194 -11.75 22.17 -11.43
C LEU A 194 -11.11 23.19 -12.39
N ARG A 195 -11.83 23.62 -13.42
CA ARG A 195 -11.37 24.65 -14.37
C ARG A 195 -10.97 25.95 -13.66
N ALA A 196 -11.81 26.40 -12.74
CA ALA A 196 -11.55 27.61 -11.96
C ALA A 196 -10.40 27.45 -10.96
N ALA A 197 -10.10 26.20 -10.56
CA ALA A 197 -9.04 25.89 -9.62
C ALA A 197 -7.67 25.75 -10.29
N CYS A 198 -7.64 25.35 -11.57
CA CYS A 198 -6.40 25.22 -12.35
C CYS A 198 -5.74 26.58 -12.58
N GLY A 199 -4.43 26.66 -12.34
CA GLY A 199 -3.65 27.88 -12.49
C GLY A 199 -2.16 27.58 -12.77
N PRO A 200 -1.34 28.63 -12.88
CA PRO A 200 0.09 28.47 -13.12
C PRO A 200 0.83 27.80 -11.96
N ASP A 201 0.24 27.78 -10.78
CA ASP A 201 0.75 27.14 -9.56
C ASP A 201 0.31 25.67 -9.41
N THR A 202 -0.55 25.17 -10.31
CA THR A 202 -1.04 23.80 -10.28
C THR A 202 0.09 22.83 -10.64
N ALA A 203 0.51 22.01 -9.66
CA ALA A 203 1.46 20.92 -9.86
C ALA A 203 0.77 19.68 -10.42
N GLY A 204 -0.46 19.40 -9.95
CA GLY A 204 -1.23 18.26 -10.44
C GLY A 204 -2.57 18.07 -9.76
N LEU A 205 -3.27 17.01 -10.20
CA LEU A 205 -4.53 16.52 -9.64
C LEU A 205 -4.31 15.08 -9.15
N MET A 206 -4.69 14.78 -7.90
CA MET A 206 -4.79 13.39 -7.40
C MET A 206 -6.23 12.91 -7.51
N LEU A 207 -6.44 11.80 -8.18
CA LEU A 207 -7.76 11.25 -8.45
C LEU A 207 -7.77 9.74 -8.32
N THR A 208 -8.87 9.19 -7.81
CA THR A 208 -9.21 7.77 -7.86
C THR A 208 -10.35 7.58 -8.86
N ASN A 209 -10.24 6.61 -9.76
CA ASN A 209 -11.31 6.30 -10.72
C ASN A 209 -11.51 4.78 -10.86
N PRO A 210 -12.66 4.20 -10.49
CA PRO A 210 -13.83 4.84 -9.85
C PRO A 210 -13.47 5.53 -8.53
N ASN A 211 -14.23 6.57 -8.18
CA ASN A 211 -13.98 7.34 -6.96
C ASN A 211 -14.32 6.55 -5.69
N THR A 212 -14.07 7.12 -4.51
CA THR A 212 -14.25 6.45 -3.22
C THR A 212 -15.70 6.04 -2.93
N VAL A 213 -16.68 6.68 -3.56
CA VAL A 213 -18.10 6.30 -3.46
C VAL A 213 -18.57 5.33 -4.54
N GLY A 214 -17.64 4.85 -5.39
CA GLY A 214 -17.88 3.80 -6.39
C GLY A 214 -18.37 4.30 -7.75
N LEU A 215 -18.28 5.60 -8.04
CA LEU A 215 -18.69 6.19 -9.30
C LEU A 215 -17.52 6.36 -10.26
N PHE A 216 -17.69 5.94 -11.51
CA PHE A 216 -16.69 6.14 -12.56
C PHE A 216 -16.81 7.57 -13.14
N GLU A 217 -15.70 8.30 -13.16
CA GLU A 217 -15.60 9.61 -13.79
C GLU A 217 -15.71 9.47 -15.32
N LYS A 218 -16.93 9.61 -15.84
CA LYS A 218 -17.21 9.44 -17.28
C LYS A 218 -16.48 10.48 -18.15
N ASP A 219 -16.23 11.65 -17.59
CA ASP A 219 -15.58 12.77 -18.26
C ASP A 219 -14.07 12.83 -17.98
N ILE A 220 -13.47 11.68 -17.61
CA ILE A 220 -12.05 11.59 -17.19
C ILE A 220 -11.09 12.22 -18.19
N LEU A 221 -11.30 12.05 -19.51
CA LEU A 221 -10.45 12.64 -20.52
C LEU A 221 -10.52 14.17 -20.54
N ALA A 222 -11.68 14.74 -20.23
CA ALA A 222 -11.84 16.19 -20.10
C ALA A 222 -11.16 16.72 -18.84
N LEU A 223 -11.27 15.97 -17.72
CA LEU A 223 -10.59 16.29 -16.45
C LEU A 223 -9.07 16.32 -16.63
N THR A 224 -8.50 15.27 -17.22
CA THR A 224 -7.05 15.17 -17.44
C THR A 224 -6.55 16.24 -18.40
N ALA A 225 -7.28 16.49 -19.49
CA ALA A 225 -6.96 17.55 -20.45
C ALA A 225 -6.96 18.96 -19.82
N LEU A 226 -7.87 19.24 -18.88
CA LEU A 226 -7.88 20.53 -18.16
C LEU A 226 -6.62 20.74 -17.33
N VAL A 227 -6.18 19.71 -16.60
CA VAL A 227 -4.99 19.76 -15.75
C VAL A 227 -3.74 19.88 -16.62
N HIS A 228 -3.64 19.12 -17.72
CA HIS A 228 -2.53 19.18 -18.66
C HIS A 228 -2.46 20.56 -19.35
N ALA A 229 -3.59 21.14 -19.73
CA ALA A 229 -3.63 22.48 -20.32
C ALA A 229 -3.11 23.56 -19.36
N ALA A 230 -3.30 23.38 -18.05
CA ALA A 230 -2.70 24.22 -17.02
C ALA A 230 -1.21 23.91 -16.77
N GLY A 231 -0.67 22.85 -17.38
CA GLY A 231 0.73 22.39 -17.22
C GLY A 231 0.96 21.50 -15.98
N GLY A 232 -0.10 21.08 -15.30
CA GLY A 232 -0.04 20.11 -14.19
C GLY A 232 0.01 18.68 -14.70
N LEU A 233 0.30 17.74 -13.79
CA LEU A 233 0.26 16.29 -14.03
C LEU A 233 -0.94 15.66 -13.33
N VAL A 234 -1.37 14.49 -13.82
CA VAL A 234 -2.52 13.78 -13.25
C VAL A 234 -2.05 12.49 -12.60
N TYR A 235 -2.36 12.35 -11.32
CA TYR A 235 -2.00 11.22 -10.49
C TYR A 235 -3.22 10.31 -10.27
N TYR A 236 -3.04 9.03 -10.55
CA TYR A 236 -4.03 7.98 -10.30
C TYR A 236 -3.76 7.28 -8.97
N ASP A 237 -4.70 7.39 -8.04
CA ASP A 237 -4.71 6.51 -6.86
C ASP A 237 -5.27 5.14 -7.25
N GLY A 238 -4.36 4.23 -7.55
CA GLY A 238 -4.64 2.85 -7.93
C GLY A 238 -4.60 1.89 -6.75
N ALA A 239 -4.79 2.37 -5.52
CA ALA A 239 -4.85 1.52 -4.34
C ALA A 239 -5.88 0.39 -4.49
N ASN A 240 -6.90 0.58 -5.31
CA ASN A 240 -7.90 -0.41 -5.64
C ASN A 240 -8.17 -0.47 -7.16
N LEU A 241 -7.24 -1.04 -7.92
CA LEU A 241 -7.36 -1.24 -9.37
C LEU A 241 -8.43 -2.27 -9.76
N ASN A 242 -9.00 -3.00 -8.81
CA ASN A 242 -9.91 -4.13 -9.03
C ASN A 242 -11.06 -3.81 -9.97
N ALA A 243 -11.62 -2.60 -9.88
CA ALA A 243 -12.81 -2.21 -10.62
C ALA A 243 -12.55 -2.06 -12.13
N ILE A 244 -11.33 -1.68 -12.52
CA ILE A 244 -11.01 -1.35 -13.92
C ILE A 244 -10.00 -2.29 -14.57
N MET A 245 -9.32 -3.15 -13.81
CA MET A 245 -8.31 -4.07 -14.34
C MET A 245 -8.91 -4.96 -15.44
N GLY A 246 -8.31 -4.92 -16.64
CA GLY A 246 -8.81 -5.64 -17.82
C GLY A 246 -9.98 -4.97 -18.56
N VAL A 247 -10.47 -3.82 -18.09
CA VAL A 247 -11.55 -3.03 -18.70
C VAL A 247 -11.04 -1.69 -19.20
N ALA A 248 -10.31 -0.96 -18.36
CA ALA A 248 -9.68 0.32 -18.68
C ALA A 248 -8.29 0.39 -18.04
N ARG A 249 -7.38 1.18 -18.65
CA ARG A 249 -6.04 1.36 -18.12
C ARG A 249 -5.82 2.82 -17.73
N PRO A 250 -5.19 3.10 -16.57
CA PRO A 250 -4.90 4.49 -16.17
C PRO A 250 -4.16 5.30 -17.23
N GLY A 251 -3.14 4.74 -17.88
CA GLY A 251 -2.41 5.41 -18.95
C GLY A 251 -3.29 5.87 -20.10
N ASP A 252 -4.26 5.04 -20.53
CA ASP A 252 -5.21 5.38 -21.61
C ASP A 252 -6.21 6.49 -21.21
N MET A 253 -6.41 6.68 -19.91
CA MET A 253 -7.26 7.75 -19.37
C MET A 253 -6.51 9.10 -19.19
N GLY A 254 -5.22 9.15 -19.51
CA GLY A 254 -4.41 10.37 -19.42
C GLY A 254 -3.78 10.61 -18.06
N PHE A 255 -3.61 9.57 -17.25
CA PHE A 255 -2.84 9.68 -16.01
C PHE A 255 -1.34 9.57 -16.28
N ASP A 256 -0.57 10.46 -15.65
CA ASP A 256 0.90 10.54 -15.78
C ASP A 256 1.63 9.72 -14.72
N VAL A 257 1.05 9.60 -13.53
CA VAL A 257 1.59 8.88 -12.40
C VAL A 257 0.51 8.00 -11.79
N CYS A 258 0.88 6.77 -11.42
CA CYS A 258 -0.05 5.82 -10.81
C CYS A 258 0.66 5.07 -9.67
N HIS A 259 -0.01 4.89 -8.53
CA HIS A 259 0.44 3.89 -7.57
C HIS A 259 -0.54 2.72 -7.49
N LEU A 260 -0.02 1.55 -7.16
CA LEU A 260 -0.80 0.33 -7.00
C LEU A 260 -0.54 -0.31 -5.64
N ASN A 261 -1.58 -0.89 -5.06
CA ASN A 261 -1.44 -1.76 -3.90
C ASN A 261 -1.57 -3.22 -4.36
N LEU A 262 -0.44 -3.88 -4.57
CA LEU A 262 -0.43 -5.26 -5.08
C LEU A 262 -1.22 -6.21 -4.18
N HIS A 263 -1.15 -6.02 -2.86
CA HIS A 263 -1.88 -6.81 -1.86
C HIS A 263 -3.41 -6.60 -1.88
N LYS A 264 -3.92 -5.53 -2.53
CA LYS A 264 -5.37 -5.29 -2.70
C LYS A 264 -5.89 -5.87 -4.00
N THR A 265 -5.21 -5.60 -5.12
CA THR A 265 -5.67 -5.98 -6.47
C THR A 265 -5.23 -7.38 -6.85
N PHE A 266 -4.02 -7.78 -6.45
CA PHE A 266 -3.44 -9.07 -6.77
C PHE A 266 -3.46 -10.00 -5.56
N ALA A 267 -3.30 -11.30 -5.77
CA ALA A 267 -3.29 -12.29 -4.71
C ALA A 267 -1.95 -12.27 -3.97
N MET A 268 -1.89 -11.52 -2.87
CA MET A 268 -0.72 -11.45 -1.99
C MET A 268 -1.15 -11.61 -0.54
N PRO A 269 -0.29 -12.16 0.36
CA PRO A 269 -0.60 -12.24 1.76
C PRO A 269 -0.89 -10.87 2.36
N HIS A 270 -1.95 -10.76 3.15
CA HIS A 270 -2.30 -9.55 3.88
C HIS A 270 -1.51 -9.48 5.19
N GLY A 271 -1.11 -8.28 5.60
CA GLY A 271 -0.45 -8.07 6.89
C GLY A 271 1.06 -8.23 6.88
N GLY A 272 1.72 -7.85 5.80
CA GLY A 272 3.18 -7.74 5.72
C GLY A 272 3.85 -8.72 4.79
N GLY A 273 3.10 -9.26 3.88
CA GLY A 273 3.62 -10.15 2.87
C GLY A 273 3.56 -11.59 3.25
#